data_34d31075fbfd2be00aabfb2862be5e8c
#
_entry.id   34d31075fbfd2be00aabfb2862be5e8c
#
_cell.length_a   1.000
_cell.length_b   1.000
_cell.length_c   1.000
_cell.angle_alpha   90.00
_cell.angle_beta   90.00
_cell.angle_gamma   90.00
#
_symmetry.space_group_name_H-M   'P 1'
#
loop_
_entity.id
_entity.type
_entity.pdbx_description
1 polymer ?
#
loop_
_entity_poly.entity_id
_entity_poly.type
_entity_poly.pdbx_seq_one_letter_code
_entity_poly.pdbx_strand_id
1 'polypeptide(L)'
;MRKPVVSSPLRRAFPLVAILLLTACDAPQLLPPDARLPDGSTYSGDIQDGYFHGEGVQEFASGMVYTGQFQEGYWHGHGELESPAGWHYEGEFQKGTMSGQGVIEDDGSRYEGEFRNGEFHGEGRYEAGGSVYIAEFEDGEPVEGKHVTDYGTYEGEFRDWYYHGEGSYAFTGESEDLGSLTGTWEFGEFVDQEEYVAEAPVPEEPALFTETILVEDRRRLNNQIESLAPEQAEAADAYFLAVGGDGTESVFMRDIQVAKTGLQAQFDVENRAIMLLNHRDYETFPLATRPSIASALAALDAQMNPKEDLLVVHLVSHGMQNGQLLLQQPGIELPNLSPQDFAKMLEPLNARRKLLVISACYSGQWIEPLKDEDTLIMTSARADRTSFGCGDDSEMTWFTKAVYQSVGLSLADPDAMFEDINQQIRTWEEEIGMEESNWSYPQSHVGENLREWLSQMPQPAP
;
A
#
# COMPACT_ATOMS: atom_id res chain seq x y z
N MET A 1 -4.08 26.91 14.95
CA MET A 1 -5.25 26.80 14.05
C MET A 1 -5.26 25.37 13.58
N ARG A 2 -6.29 24.58 13.89
CA ARG A 2 -6.36 23.18 13.42
C ARG A 2 -6.67 23.23 11.92
N LYS A 3 -5.72 22.83 11.07
CA LYS A 3 -5.94 22.61 9.66
C LYS A 3 -6.86 21.40 9.49
N PRO A 4 -7.80 21.39 8.56
CA PRO A 4 -8.58 20.19 8.26
C PRO A 4 -7.64 19.13 7.69
N VAL A 5 -7.49 18.02 8.40
CA VAL A 5 -6.83 16.83 7.85
C VAL A 5 -7.86 16.15 6.95
N VAL A 6 -7.65 16.23 5.66
CA VAL A 6 -8.46 15.50 4.69
C VAL A 6 -7.97 14.06 4.70
N SER A 7 -8.74 13.18 5.34
CA SER A 7 -8.51 11.75 5.20
C SER A 7 -8.89 11.34 3.76
N SER A 8 -7.91 10.86 3.01
CA SER A 8 -8.15 10.25 1.71
C SER A 8 -9.16 9.10 1.85
N PRO A 9 -10.20 9.04 1.02
CA PRO A 9 -11.02 7.83 0.94
C PRO A 9 -10.15 6.69 0.43
N LEU A 10 -10.28 5.53 1.07
CA LEU A 10 -9.60 4.31 0.69
C LEU A 10 -9.66 4.09 -0.83
N ARG A 11 -8.49 4.00 -1.47
CA ARG A 11 -8.37 3.38 -2.78
C ARG A 11 -8.77 1.91 -2.62
N ARG A 12 -10.04 1.60 -2.80
CA ARG A 12 -10.45 0.22 -3.06
C ARG A 12 -10.30 0.02 -4.55
N ALA A 13 -9.14 -0.51 -4.96
CA ALA A 13 -9.01 -1.06 -6.30
C ALA A 13 -10.04 -2.19 -6.40
N PHE A 14 -11.11 -1.95 -7.12
CA PHE A 14 -12.01 -3.03 -7.48
C PHE A 14 -11.20 -4.05 -8.29
N PRO A 15 -11.21 -5.33 -7.93
CA PRO A 15 -10.44 -6.31 -8.67
C PRO A 15 -10.91 -6.27 -10.13
N LEU A 16 -10.01 -5.90 -11.03
CA LEU A 16 -10.22 -6.04 -12.46
C LEU A 16 -10.52 -7.51 -12.70
N VAL A 17 -11.77 -7.84 -13.01
CA VAL A 17 -12.13 -9.20 -13.42
C VAL A 17 -11.63 -9.37 -14.84
N ALA A 18 -10.32 -9.62 -14.98
CA ALA A 18 -9.75 -10.06 -16.25
C ALA A 18 -10.23 -11.49 -16.49
N ILE A 19 -11.30 -11.62 -17.26
CA ILE A 19 -11.76 -12.92 -17.73
C ILE A 19 -10.72 -13.42 -18.74
N LEU A 20 -9.87 -14.35 -18.31
CA LEU A 20 -8.97 -15.09 -19.19
C LEU A 20 -9.86 -15.99 -20.09
N LEU A 21 -10.19 -15.48 -21.26
CA LEU A 21 -10.81 -16.30 -22.30
C LEU A 21 -9.76 -17.25 -22.87
N LEU A 22 -9.84 -18.51 -22.47
CA LEU A 22 -9.15 -19.59 -23.14
C LEU A 22 -9.72 -19.70 -24.54
N THR A 23 -8.98 -19.21 -25.55
CA THR A 23 -9.29 -19.48 -26.96
C THR A 23 -9.02 -20.94 -27.24
N ALA A 24 -10.00 -21.80 -27.01
CA ALA A 24 -10.05 -23.13 -27.63
C ALA A 24 -10.50 -22.96 -29.08
N CYS A 25 -9.59 -23.19 -30.01
CA CYS A 25 -9.95 -23.40 -31.44
C CYS A 25 -10.61 -24.78 -31.59
N ASP A 26 -11.88 -24.92 -31.22
CA ASP A 26 -12.71 -26.02 -31.59
C ASP A 26 -14.00 -25.51 -32.24
N ALA A 27 -14.53 -26.25 -33.22
CA ALA A 27 -15.76 -25.89 -33.94
C ALA A 27 -16.89 -25.61 -32.94
N PRO A 28 -17.77 -24.63 -33.21
CA PRO A 28 -18.80 -24.22 -32.27
C PRO A 28 -19.69 -25.41 -31.92
N GLN A 29 -19.55 -25.93 -30.72
CA GLN A 29 -20.55 -26.84 -30.15
C GLN A 29 -21.75 -25.95 -29.77
N LEU A 30 -22.93 -26.31 -30.28
CA LEU A 30 -24.18 -25.68 -29.91
C LEU A 30 -24.41 -25.91 -28.41
N LEU A 31 -24.24 -24.89 -27.62
CA LEU A 31 -24.51 -24.93 -26.16
C LEU A 31 -26.03 -24.97 -25.95
N PRO A 32 -26.55 -25.80 -25.04
CA PRO A 32 -27.96 -25.74 -24.66
C PRO A 32 -28.26 -24.45 -23.86
N PRO A 33 -29.53 -23.98 -23.85
CA PRO A 33 -29.92 -22.77 -23.10
C PRO A 33 -29.58 -22.81 -21.61
N ASP A 34 -29.34 -23.98 -21.02
CA ASP A 34 -28.92 -24.20 -19.62
C ASP A 34 -27.58 -24.94 -19.64
N ALA A 35 -26.52 -24.25 -20.03
CA ALA A 35 -25.21 -24.86 -20.20
C ALA A 35 -24.40 -24.84 -18.89
N ARG A 36 -23.72 -25.95 -18.61
CA ARG A 36 -22.63 -25.98 -17.60
C ARG A 36 -21.29 -25.92 -18.32
N LEU A 37 -20.51 -24.92 -17.99
CA LEU A 37 -19.23 -24.65 -18.64
C LEU A 37 -18.07 -25.43 -17.99
N PRO A 38 -16.94 -25.60 -18.68
CA PRO A 38 -15.78 -26.35 -18.18
C PRO A 38 -15.14 -25.75 -16.93
N ASP A 39 -15.29 -24.43 -16.69
CA ASP A 39 -14.83 -23.72 -15.51
C ASP A 39 -15.75 -23.88 -14.29
N GLY A 40 -16.84 -24.63 -14.46
CA GLY A 40 -17.85 -24.87 -13.44
C GLY A 40 -18.93 -23.82 -13.36
N SER A 41 -18.89 -22.77 -14.19
CA SER A 41 -19.97 -21.80 -14.29
C SER A 41 -21.19 -22.41 -15.00
N THR A 42 -22.36 -21.81 -14.77
CA THR A 42 -23.60 -22.14 -15.45
C THR A 42 -24.11 -20.94 -16.23
N TYR A 43 -24.77 -21.21 -17.34
CA TYR A 43 -25.45 -20.18 -18.12
C TYR A 43 -26.87 -20.63 -18.40
N SER A 44 -27.81 -19.69 -18.23
CA SER A 44 -29.22 -19.86 -18.59
C SER A 44 -29.67 -18.63 -19.37
N GLY A 45 -30.04 -18.83 -20.64
CA GLY A 45 -30.44 -17.71 -21.50
C GLY A 45 -30.42 -18.04 -22.97
N ASP A 46 -30.52 -16.99 -23.79
CA ASP A 46 -30.54 -17.10 -25.24
C ASP A 46 -29.16 -17.47 -25.79
N ILE A 47 -29.19 -18.29 -26.88
CA ILE A 47 -27.98 -18.70 -27.62
C ILE A 47 -28.20 -18.43 -29.09
N GLN A 48 -27.24 -17.75 -29.72
CA GLN A 48 -27.20 -17.52 -31.15
C GLN A 48 -25.83 -17.94 -31.71
N ASP A 49 -25.84 -18.77 -32.76
CA ASP A 49 -24.63 -19.27 -33.43
C ASP A 49 -23.61 -19.96 -32.48
N GLY A 50 -24.10 -20.53 -31.36
CA GLY A 50 -23.29 -21.22 -30.36
C GLY A 50 -22.67 -20.32 -29.32
N TYR A 51 -23.00 -19.02 -29.29
CA TYR A 51 -22.55 -18.05 -28.31
C TYR A 51 -23.71 -17.58 -27.43
N PHE A 52 -23.44 -17.21 -26.19
CA PHE A 52 -24.39 -16.50 -25.33
C PHE A 52 -24.84 -15.22 -26.03
N HIS A 53 -26.14 -14.99 -26.07
CA HIS A 53 -26.72 -13.87 -26.81
C HIS A 53 -28.05 -13.46 -26.15
N GLY A 54 -28.52 -12.24 -26.41
CA GLY A 54 -29.79 -11.78 -25.85
C GLY A 54 -29.76 -11.72 -24.33
N GLU A 55 -30.86 -12.00 -23.67
CA GLU A 55 -30.98 -11.99 -22.21
C GLU A 55 -30.49 -13.32 -21.61
N GLY A 56 -29.79 -13.26 -20.49
CA GLY A 56 -29.31 -14.44 -19.80
C GLY A 56 -28.79 -14.20 -18.39
N VAL A 57 -28.54 -15.32 -17.69
CA VAL A 57 -27.92 -15.35 -16.37
C VAL A 57 -26.70 -16.25 -16.44
N GLN A 58 -25.57 -15.76 -15.94
CA GLN A 58 -24.35 -16.52 -15.78
C GLN A 58 -23.97 -16.57 -14.31
N GLU A 59 -23.92 -17.79 -13.74
CA GLU A 59 -23.47 -18.01 -12.37
C GLU A 59 -22.07 -18.62 -12.40
N PHE A 60 -21.11 -17.98 -11.74
CA PHE A 60 -19.72 -18.43 -11.66
C PHE A 60 -19.51 -19.38 -10.49
N ALA A 61 -18.54 -20.27 -10.60
CA ALA A 61 -18.13 -21.16 -9.51
C ALA A 61 -17.64 -20.38 -8.26
N SER A 62 -17.21 -19.13 -8.41
CA SER A 62 -16.88 -18.20 -7.32
C SER A 62 -18.10 -17.70 -6.55
N GLY A 63 -19.32 -17.91 -7.05
CA GLY A 63 -20.56 -17.36 -6.52
C GLY A 63 -20.94 -15.99 -7.07
N MET A 64 -20.17 -15.44 -8.00
CA MET A 64 -20.53 -14.23 -8.73
C MET A 64 -21.65 -14.52 -9.71
N VAL A 65 -22.61 -13.62 -9.86
CA VAL A 65 -23.77 -13.77 -10.75
C VAL A 65 -23.87 -12.54 -11.65
N TYR A 66 -23.91 -12.77 -12.96
CA TYR A 66 -24.29 -11.75 -13.94
C TYR A 66 -25.68 -12.03 -14.47
N THR A 67 -26.52 -11.03 -14.51
CA THR A 67 -27.86 -11.05 -15.12
C THR A 67 -27.97 -9.90 -16.10
N GLY A 68 -28.21 -10.16 -17.37
CA GLY A 68 -28.31 -9.08 -18.36
C GLY A 68 -28.11 -9.56 -19.79
N GLN A 69 -27.74 -8.61 -20.64
CA GLN A 69 -27.62 -8.83 -22.06
C GLN A 69 -26.25 -9.43 -22.41
N PHE A 70 -26.27 -10.33 -23.40
CA PHE A 70 -25.10 -10.95 -23.99
C PHE A 70 -25.04 -10.68 -25.48
N GLN A 71 -23.84 -10.47 -26.00
CA GLN A 71 -23.57 -10.41 -27.42
C GLN A 71 -22.28 -11.19 -27.76
N GLU A 72 -22.37 -12.16 -28.66
CA GLU A 72 -21.23 -12.96 -29.11
C GLU A 72 -20.42 -13.61 -27.96
N GLY A 73 -21.13 -14.04 -26.89
CA GLY A 73 -20.53 -14.66 -25.71
C GLY A 73 -20.03 -13.74 -24.63
N TYR A 74 -20.14 -12.43 -24.81
CA TYR A 74 -19.70 -11.42 -23.85
C TYR A 74 -20.91 -10.72 -23.19
N TRP A 75 -20.76 -10.29 -21.95
CA TRP A 75 -21.65 -9.32 -21.33
C TRP A 75 -21.69 -8.05 -22.20
N HIS A 76 -22.88 -7.57 -22.47
CA HIS A 76 -23.09 -6.44 -23.35
C HIS A 76 -24.37 -5.72 -22.99
N GLY A 77 -24.52 -4.43 -23.40
CA GLY A 77 -25.71 -3.68 -23.06
C GLY A 77 -25.93 -3.54 -21.57
N HIS A 78 -27.17 -3.53 -21.10
CA HIS A 78 -27.49 -3.36 -19.70
C HIS A 78 -27.46 -4.69 -18.95
N GLY A 79 -26.92 -4.69 -17.73
CA GLY A 79 -26.84 -5.86 -16.86
C GLY A 79 -26.55 -5.52 -15.41
N GLU A 80 -26.67 -6.55 -14.59
CA GLU A 80 -26.47 -6.53 -13.15
C GLU A 80 -25.43 -7.58 -12.78
N LEU A 81 -24.48 -7.21 -11.93
CA LEU A 81 -23.39 -8.08 -11.49
C LEU A 81 -23.32 -8.10 -9.96
N GLU A 82 -23.62 -9.25 -9.37
CA GLU A 82 -23.56 -9.48 -7.93
C GLU A 82 -22.31 -10.27 -7.56
N SER A 83 -21.62 -9.81 -6.52
CA SER A 83 -20.45 -10.48 -5.96
C SER A 83 -20.75 -11.11 -4.60
N PRO A 84 -20.30 -12.34 -4.32
CA PRO A 84 -20.39 -12.92 -2.99
C PRO A 84 -19.53 -12.17 -1.95
N ALA A 85 -18.65 -11.27 -2.39
CA ALA A 85 -17.91 -10.36 -1.52
C ALA A 85 -18.76 -9.16 -1.04
N GLY A 86 -20.00 -9.02 -1.54
CA GLY A 86 -20.98 -8.03 -1.11
C GLY A 86 -21.09 -6.78 -1.97
N TRP A 87 -20.26 -6.63 -3.02
CA TRP A 87 -20.44 -5.53 -3.95
C TRP A 87 -21.43 -5.88 -5.09
N HIS A 88 -22.12 -4.88 -5.59
CA HIS A 88 -23.13 -4.98 -6.62
C HIS A 88 -22.91 -3.87 -7.66
N TYR A 89 -23.06 -4.20 -8.94
CA TYR A 89 -23.02 -3.25 -10.05
C TYR A 89 -24.26 -3.42 -10.92
N GLU A 90 -24.89 -2.30 -11.26
CA GLU A 90 -25.98 -2.21 -12.24
C GLU A 90 -25.62 -1.13 -13.28
N GLY A 91 -25.56 -1.49 -14.57
CA GLY A 91 -25.18 -0.55 -15.60
C GLY A 91 -24.91 -1.17 -16.93
N GLU A 92 -24.19 -0.42 -17.77
CA GLU A 92 -23.84 -0.83 -19.11
C GLU A 92 -22.57 -1.68 -19.13
N PHE A 93 -22.54 -2.64 -20.06
CA PHE A 93 -21.40 -3.50 -20.32
C PHE A 93 -21.03 -3.45 -21.81
N GLN A 94 -19.74 -3.49 -22.10
CA GLN A 94 -19.20 -3.63 -23.44
C GLN A 94 -18.11 -4.69 -23.46
N LYS A 95 -18.30 -5.76 -24.23
CA LYS A 95 -17.35 -6.88 -24.38
C LYS A 95 -16.88 -7.48 -23.05
N GLY A 96 -17.82 -7.63 -22.11
CA GLY A 96 -17.55 -8.26 -20.81
C GLY A 96 -17.02 -7.32 -19.73
N THR A 97 -16.94 -6.01 -19.98
CA THR A 97 -16.41 -5.02 -19.05
C THR A 97 -17.43 -3.93 -18.78
N MET A 98 -17.54 -3.45 -17.53
CA MET A 98 -18.37 -2.30 -17.16
C MET A 98 -17.95 -1.08 -18.00
N SER A 99 -18.93 -0.41 -18.61
CA SER A 99 -18.72 0.69 -19.55
C SER A 99 -19.98 1.54 -19.61
N GLY A 100 -19.88 2.81 -20.02
CA GLY A 100 -21.05 3.70 -20.06
C GLY A 100 -21.59 4.03 -18.66
N GLN A 101 -22.89 4.29 -18.55
CA GLN A 101 -23.51 4.67 -17.28
C GLN A 101 -23.77 3.46 -16.38
N GLY A 102 -23.47 3.61 -15.09
CA GLY A 102 -23.71 2.56 -14.12
C GLY A 102 -23.61 3.04 -12.68
N VAL A 103 -23.99 2.13 -11.79
CA VAL A 103 -23.92 2.30 -10.33
C VAL A 103 -23.19 1.09 -9.77
N ILE A 104 -22.21 1.32 -8.90
CA ILE A 104 -21.60 0.28 -8.09
C ILE A 104 -21.76 0.60 -6.61
N GLU A 105 -22.11 -0.40 -5.82
CA GLU A 105 -22.22 -0.32 -4.37
C GLU A 105 -21.35 -1.38 -3.71
N ASP A 106 -20.58 -0.99 -2.67
CA ASP A 106 -19.74 -1.89 -1.90
C ASP A 106 -19.58 -1.37 -0.47
N ASP A 107 -19.98 -2.17 0.52
CA ASP A 107 -19.77 -1.97 1.97
C ASP A 107 -19.77 -0.50 2.44
N GLY A 108 -20.83 0.23 2.09
CA GLY A 108 -21.04 1.62 2.49
C GLY A 108 -20.37 2.65 1.57
N SER A 109 -19.83 2.24 0.42
CA SER A 109 -19.46 3.13 -0.66
C SER A 109 -20.37 2.94 -1.88
N ARG A 110 -20.60 4.02 -2.63
CA ARG A 110 -21.43 4.03 -3.83
C ARG A 110 -20.84 4.99 -4.87
N TYR A 111 -20.64 4.49 -6.08
CA TYR A 111 -20.36 5.34 -7.24
C TYR A 111 -21.52 5.27 -8.22
N GLU A 112 -21.90 6.41 -8.74
CA GLU A 112 -22.88 6.57 -9.82
C GLU A 112 -22.28 7.51 -10.87
N GLY A 113 -22.07 7.01 -12.10
CA GLY A 113 -21.42 7.78 -13.15
C GLY A 113 -21.03 6.95 -14.35
N GLU A 114 -20.13 7.49 -15.15
CA GLU A 114 -19.58 6.80 -16.30
C GLU A 114 -18.52 5.78 -15.89
N PHE A 115 -18.45 4.68 -16.64
CA PHE A 115 -17.41 3.67 -16.55
C PHE A 115 -16.69 3.52 -17.88
N ARG A 116 -15.39 3.34 -17.84
CA ARG A 116 -14.56 3.00 -18.99
C ARG A 116 -13.60 1.87 -18.60
N ASN A 117 -13.72 0.73 -19.28
CA ASN A 117 -12.91 -0.47 -19.00
C ASN A 117 -12.98 -0.97 -17.55
N GLY A 118 -14.11 -0.75 -16.87
CA GLY A 118 -14.31 -1.17 -15.48
C GLY A 118 -13.86 -0.15 -14.41
N GLU A 119 -13.39 1.01 -14.81
CA GLU A 119 -12.94 2.09 -13.94
C GLU A 119 -13.90 3.29 -14.01
N PHE A 120 -13.97 4.08 -12.94
CA PHE A 120 -14.72 5.33 -12.91
C PHE A 120 -14.17 6.29 -13.97
N HIS A 121 -15.06 6.91 -14.72
CA HIS A 121 -14.68 7.81 -15.79
C HIS A 121 -15.74 8.88 -16.02
N GLY A 122 -15.35 10.03 -16.63
CA GLY A 122 -16.28 11.12 -16.93
C GLY A 122 -16.96 11.66 -15.68
N GLU A 123 -18.15 12.29 -15.86
CA GLU A 123 -18.90 12.84 -14.73
C GLU A 123 -19.44 11.72 -13.83
N GLY A 124 -19.21 11.85 -12.51
CA GLY A 124 -19.64 10.86 -11.54
C GLY A 124 -19.81 11.42 -10.14
N ARG A 125 -20.49 10.62 -9.31
CA ARG A 125 -20.72 10.87 -7.89
C ARG A 125 -20.25 9.66 -7.09
N TYR A 126 -19.27 9.87 -6.23
CA TYR A 126 -18.76 8.85 -5.30
C TYR A 126 -19.08 9.23 -3.86
N GLU A 127 -19.66 8.31 -3.12
CA GLU A 127 -20.04 8.46 -1.72
C GLU A 127 -19.34 7.39 -0.89
N ALA A 128 -18.64 7.78 0.17
CA ALA A 128 -18.05 6.85 1.14
C ALA A 128 -17.77 7.55 2.47
N GLY A 129 -17.97 6.84 3.58
CA GLY A 129 -17.60 7.32 4.91
C GLY A 129 -18.21 8.67 5.32
N GLY A 130 -19.38 9.05 4.79
CA GLY A 130 -20.02 10.32 5.05
C GLY A 130 -19.52 11.48 4.20
N SER A 131 -18.62 11.24 3.26
CA SER A 131 -18.15 12.24 2.31
C SER A 131 -18.62 11.94 0.88
N VAL A 132 -18.66 12.97 0.04
CA VAL A 132 -19.20 12.90 -1.33
C VAL A 132 -18.28 13.64 -2.29
N TYR A 133 -17.81 12.94 -3.31
CA TYR A 133 -17.18 13.53 -4.49
C TYR A 133 -18.20 13.68 -5.61
N ILE A 134 -18.28 14.84 -6.21
CA ILE A 134 -19.05 15.15 -7.43
C ILE A 134 -18.03 15.73 -8.39
N ALA A 135 -17.50 14.92 -9.27
CA ALA A 135 -16.31 15.26 -10.01
C ALA A 135 -16.29 14.64 -11.40
N GLU A 136 -15.39 15.12 -12.25
CA GLU A 136 -14.91 14.39 -13.41
C GLU A 136 -13.88 13.35 -12.92
N PHE A 137 -14.01 12.12 -13.41
CA PHE A 137 -13.13 11.01 -13.07
C PHE A 137 -12.33 10.57 -14.29
N GLU A 138 -11.07 10.23 -14.10
CA GLU A 138 -10.22 9.62 -15.11
C GLU A 138 -9.45 8.45 -14.46
N ASP A 139 -9.52 7.27 -15.12
CA ASP A 139 -8.86 6.04 -14.70
C ASP A 139 -9.08 5.69 -13.20
N GLY A 140 -10.33 5.87 -12.74
CA GLY A 140 -10.76 5.51 -11.39
C GLY A 140 -10.59 6.60 -10.33
N GLU A 141 -10.09 7.80 -10.68
CA GLU A 141 -9.79 8.89 -9.73
C GLU A 141 -10.47 10.19 -10.10
N PRO A 142 -10.87 11.03 -9.11
CA PRO A 142 -11.36 12.37 -9.40
C PRO A 142 -10.21 13.25 -9.90
N VAL A 143 -10.47 14.07 -10.92
CA VAL A 143 -9.50 15.03 -11.46
C VAL A 143 -9.91 16.48 -11.24
N GLU A 144 -11.19 16.82 -11.32
CA GLU A 144 -11.72 18.15 -11.05
C GLU A 144 -13.17 18.07 -10.57
N GLY A 145 -13.54 18.87 -9.57
CA GLY A 145 -14.92 18.89 -9.06
C GLY A 145 -15.03 19.32 -7.61
N LYS A 146 -15.95 18.67 -6.88
CA LYS A 146 -16.27 18.98 -5.49
C LYS A 146 -16.11 17.77 -4.59
N HIS A 147 -15.55 18.01 -3.41
CA HIS A 147 -15.58 17.06 -2.29
C HIS A 147 -16.32 17.70 -1.11
N VAL A 148 -17.42 17.10 -0.71
CA VAL A 148 -18.29 17.56 0.37
C VAL A 148 -18.11 16.65 1.58
N THR A 149 -17.83 17.24 2.73
CA THR A 149 -17.68 16.59 4.03
C THR A 149 -18.51 17.30 5.09
N ASP A 150 -18.61 16.74 6.29
CA ASP A 150 -19.24 17.39 7.44
C ASP A 150 -18.51 18.67 7.88
N TYR A 151 -17.23 18.83 7.50
CA TYR A 151 -16.38 19.95 7.91
C TYR A 151 -16.31 21.08 6.89
N GLY A 152 -16.65 20.80 5.63
CA GLY A 152 -16.58 21.79 4.56
C GLY A 152 -16.72 21.20 3.18
N THR A 153 -16.61 22.08 2.18
CA THR A 153 -16.62 21.71 0.77
C THR A 153 -15.36 22.23 0.10
N TYR A 154 -14.63 21.35 -0.54
CA TYR A 154 -13.59 21.69 -1.50
C TYR A 154 -14.18 21.74 -2.91
N GLU A 155 -13.71 22.68 -3.72
CA GLU A 155 -14.02 22.77 -5.16
C GLU A 155 -12.72 23.15 -5.90
N GLY A 156 -12.25 22.24 -6.76
CA GLY A 156 -10.96 22.42 -7.46
C GLY A 156 -10.46 21.14 -8.08
N GLU A 157 -9.17 21.11 -8.36
CA GLU A 157 -8.45 19.98 -8.95
C GLU A 157 -8.14 18.91 -7.89
N PHE A 158 -8.03 17.66 -8.33
CA PHE A 158 -7.64 16.53 -7.49
C PHE A 158 -6.50 15.77 -8.15
N ARG A 159 -5.70 15.13 -7.33
CA ARG A 159 -4.69 14.18 -7.73
C ARG A 159 -4.58 13.08 -6.67
N ASP A 160 -4.62 11.82 -7.07
CA ASP A 160 -4.55 10.68 -6.14
C ASP A 160 -5.59 10.78 -5.00
N TRP A 161 -6.80 11.30 -5.30
CA TRP A 161 -7.90 11.57 -4.35
C TRP A 161 -7.62 12.70 -3.35
N TYR A 162 -6.51 13.44 -3.45
CA TYR A 162 -6.20 14.61 -2.63
C TYR A 162 -6.58 15.90 -3.35
N TYR A 163 -6.83 16.96 -2.59
CA TYR A 163 -6.91 18.32 -3.13
C TYR A 163 -5.56 18.68 -3.74
N HIS A 164 -5.57 19.15 -4.95
CA HIS A 164 -4.35 19.46 -5.68
C HIS A 164 -4.61 20.64 -6.63
N GLY A 165 -3.53 21.28 -7.15
CA GLY A 165 -3.67 22.39 -8.08
C GLY A 165 -4.48 23.57 -7.50
N GLU A 166 -5.22 24.25 -8.35
CA GLU A 166 -6.03 25.38 -7.94
C GLU A 166 -7.37 24.92 -7.35
N GLY A 167 -7.73 25.47 -6.19
CA GLY A 167 -8.99 25.11 -5.54
C GLY A 167 -9.41 26.05 -4.43
N SER A 168 -10.62 25.85 -3.94
CA SER A 168 -11.16 26.55 -2.78
C SER A 168 -11.79 25.60 -1.79
N TYR A 169 -11.54 25.82 -0.52
CA TYR A 169 -12.17 25.08 0.57
C TYR A 169 -13.03 26.04 1.41
N ALA A 170 -14.33 25.80 1.47
CA ALA A 170 -15.26 26.54 2.32
C ALA A 170 -15.57 25.72 3.57
N PHE A 171 -15.27 26.27 4.76
CA PHE A 171 -15.58 25.64 6.02
C PHE A 171 -17.08 25.68 6.32
N THR A 172 -17.61 24.63 7.01
CA THR A 172 -19.02 24.53 7.43
C THR A 172 -19.13 24.12 8.89
N GLY A 173 -20.32 24.22 9.48
CA GLY A 173 -20.58 23.82 10.86
C GLY A 173 -19.85 24.69 11.88
N GLU A 174 -19.22 24.07 12.88
CA GLU A 174 -18.52 24.77 13.96
C GLU A 174 -17.29 25.57 13.48
N SER A 175 -16.84 25.34 12.27
CA SER A 175 -15.68 26.00 11.65
C SER A 175 -16.09 27.07 10.60
N GLU A 176 -17.37 27.37 10.43
CA GLU A 176 -17.87 28.35 9.43
C GLU A 176 -17.23 29.74 9.61
N ASP A 177 -16.92 30.13 10.84
CA ASP A 177 -16.24 31.41 11.15
C ASP A 177 -14.82 31.51 10.58
N LEU A 178 -14.19 30.41 10.13
CA LEU A 178 -12.89 30.40 9.48
C LEU A 178 -12.94 30.87 8.01
N GLY A 179 -14.17 30.97 7.44
CA GLY A 179 -14.39 31.45 6.08
C GLY A 179 -14.00 30.44 5.00
N SER A 180 -13.15 30.84 4.07
CA SER A 180 -12.67 29.96 2.99
C SER A 180 -11.18 30.15 2.71
N LEU A 181 -10.55 29.09 2.23
CA LEU A 181 -9.18 29.09 1.71
C LEU A 181 -9.29 28.96 0.19
N THR A 182 -8.65 29.86 -0.57
CA THR A 182 -8.65 29.81 -2.05
C THR A 182 -7.23 30.03 -2.54
N GLY A 183 -6.73 29.12 -3.36
CA GLY A 183 -5.38 29.16 -3.92
C GLY A 183 -4.89 27.76 -4.27
N THR A 184 -3.59 27.59 -4.21
CA THR A 184 -2.92 26.33 -4.60
C THR A 184 -2.97 25.30 -3.47
N TRP A 185 -3.21 24.05 -3.84
CA TRP A 185 -3.27 22.90 -2.96
C TRP A 185 -2.26 21.84 -3.41
N GLU A 186 -1.59 21.20 -2.49
CA GLU A 186 -0.67 20.11 -2.77
C GLU A 186 -0.94 18.94 -1.81
N PHE A 187 -1.33 17.80 -2.36
CA PHE A 187 -1.67 16.56 -1.61
C PHE A 187 -2.55 16.78 -0.36
N GLY A 188 -3.61 17.60 -0.51
CA GLY A 188 -4.59 17.88 0.54
C GLY A 188 -4.21 19.05 1.47
N GLU A 189 -3.03 19.63 1.34
CA GLU A 189 -2.59 20.78 2.10
C GLU A 189 -2.75 22.10 1.31
N PHE A 190 -3.16 23.17 2.00
CA PHE A 190 -3.23 24.51 1.41
C PHE A 190 -1.84 25.16 1.45
N VAL A 191 -1.30 25.47 0.28
CA VAL A 191 0.01 26.13 0.13
C VAL A 191 -0.18 27.65 0.10
N ASP A 192 0.36 28.37 1.09
CA ASP A 192 0.30 29.82 1.12
C ASP A 192 1.21 30.43 0.03
N GLN A 193 0.67 31.34 -0.77
CA GLN A 193 1.36 31.90 -1.96
C GLN A 193 2.69 32.63 -1.65
N GLU A 194 3.01 32.92 -0.40
CA GLU A 194 4.27 33.59 -0.04
C GLU A 194 5.48 32.62 0.02
N GLU A 195 5.28 31.30 0.01
CA GLU A 195 6.35 30.29 0.10
C GLU A 195 6.46 29.37 -1.13
N TYR A 196 5.55 29.52 -2.11
CA TYR A 196 5.58 28.71 -3.30
C TYR A 196 6.62 29.18 -4.31
N VAL A 197 7.80 28.62 -4.26
CA VAL A 197 8.73 28.59 -5.39
C VAL A 197 8.27 27.44 -6.28
N ALA A 198 7.54 27.77 -7.36
CA ALA A 198 7.14 26.77 -8.34
C ALA A 198 8.36 25.94 -8.73
N GLU A 199 8.43 24.69 -8.32
CA GLU A 199 9.34 23.75 -8.97
C GLU A 199 8.99 23.71 -10.46
N ALA A 200 10.02 23.79 -11.30
CA ALA A 200 9.87 23.76 -12.74
C ALA A 200 9.01 22.54 -13.12
N PRO A 201 8.10 22.68 -14.11
CA PRO A 201 7.23 21.57 -14.50
C PRO A 201 8.08 20.34 -14.75
N VAL A 202 7.77 19.25 -14.02
CA VAL A 202 8.39 17.95 -14.27
C VAL A 202 8.09 17.61 -15.72
N PRO A 203 9.09 17.40 -16.58
CA PRO A 203 8.85 17.08 -17.98
C PRO A 203 7.95 15.84 -18.05
N GLU A 204 6.90 15.86 -18.91
CA GLU A 204 6.19 14.65 -19.30
C GLU A 204 7.22 13.62 -19.79
N GLU A 205 7.49 12.61 -18.99
CA GLU A 205 8.49 11.62 -19.32
C GLU A 205 7.92 10.57 -20.29
N PRO A 206 8.59 10.31 -21.40
CA PRO A 206 8.08 9.41 -22.42
C PRO A 206 8.07 7.93 -21.90
N ALA A 207 7.17 7.11 -22.45
CA ALA A 207 7.02 5.69 -22.14
C ALA A 207 8.33 4.85 -22.22
N LEU A 208 9.33 5.30 -22.96
CA LEU A 208 10.70 4.77 -23.02
C LEU A 208 11.42 4.80 -21.66
N PHE A 209 11.00 5.66 -20.75
CA PHE A 209 11.59 5.82 -19.43
C PHE A 209 11.32 4.61 -18.53
N THR A 210 10.09 4.10 -18.52
CA THR A 210 9.70 2.96 -17.69
C THR A 210 10.49 1.69 -18.03
N GLU A 211 10.73 1.40 -19.31
CA GLU A 211 11.52 0.23 -19.72
C GLU A 211 12.98 0.33 -19.25
N THR A 212 13.57 1.53 -19.37
CA THR A 212 14.94 1.79 -18.91
C THR A 212 15.05 1.62 -17.39
N ILE A 213 14.09 2.18 -16.63
CA ILE A 213 14.05 2.02 -15.17
C ILE A 213 14.02 0.54 -14.79
N LEU A 214 13.13 -0.25 -15.37
CA LEU A 214 12.97 -1.66 -15.01
C LEU A 214 14.22 -2.51 -15.31
N VAL A 215 14.93 -2.22 -16.40
CA VAL A 215 16.19 -2.91 -16.74
C VAL A 215 17.30 -2.53 -15.76
N GLU A 216 17.47 -1.24 -15.49
CA GLU A 216 18.48 -0.72 -14.57
C GLU A 216 18.17 -1.12 -13.12
N ASP A 217 16.91 -1.14 -12.74
CA ASP A 217 16.43 -1.60 -11.44
C ASP A 217 16.86 -3.03 -11.14
N ARG A 218 16.60 -3.93 -12.09
CA ARG A 218 17.02 -5.34 -11.96
C ARG A 218 18.54 -5.47 -11.83
N ARG A 219 19.28 -4.65 -12.55
CA ARG A 219 20.76 -4.62 -12.46
C ARG A 219 21.22 -4.13 -11.10
N ARG A 220 20.61 -3.06 -10.55
CA ARG A 220 20.94 -2.55 -9.20
C ARG A 220 20.69 -3.58 -8.12
N LEU A 221 19.54 -4.27 -8.18
CA LEU A 221 19.24 -5.35 -7.24
C LEU A 221 20.24 -6.49 -7.32
N ASN A 222 20.56 -6.94 -8.52
CA ASN A 222 21.57 -8.00 -8.73
C ASN A 222 22.94 -7.58 -8.20
N ASN A 223 23.37 -6.35 -8.40
CA ASN A 223 24.65 -5.84 -7.88
C ASN A 223 24.69 -5.88 -6.34
N GLN A 224 23.60 -5.50 -5.66
CA GLN A 224 23.54 -5.62 -4.19
C GLN A 224 23.57 -7.08 -3.76
N ILE A 225 22.86 -7.96 -4.43
CA ILE A 225 22.87 -9.41 -4.14
C ILE A 225 24.26 -10.01 -4.33
N GLU A 226 24.95 -9.69 -5.43
CA GLU A 226 26.30 -10.17 -5.72
C GLU A 226 27.36 -9.63 -4.74
N SER A 227 27.11 -8.49 -4.10
CA SER A 227 27.99 -7.89 -3.10
C SER A 227 27.82 -8.45 -1.68
N LEU A 228 26.80 -9.29 -1.45
CA LEU A 228 26.55 -9.86 -0.12
C LEU A 228 27.74 -10.71 0.35
N ALA A 229 28.20 -10.42 1.56
CA ALA A 229 29.22 -11.25 2.21
C ALA A 229 28.61 -12.59 2.65
N PRO A 230 29.36 -13.69 2.47
CA PRO A 230 28.93 -14.99 2.98
C PRO A 230 28.99 -15.00 4.52
N GLU A 231 28.30 -16.00 5.12
CA GLU A 231 28.36 -16.32 6.54
C GLU A 231 29.81 -16.33 7.06
N GLN A 232 30.01 -15.84 8.29
CA GLN A 232 31.27 -15.97 9.04
C GLN A 232 31.11 -17.07 10.08
N ALA A 233 31.87 -18.12 9.97
CA ALA A 233 31.87 -19.20 10.95
C ALA A 233 32.25 -18.68 12.35
N GLU A 234 31.51 -19.15 13.37
CA GLU A 234 31.75 -18.89 14.80
C GLU A 234 31.23 -17.53 15.33
N ALA A 235 30.45 -16.75 14.54
CA ALA A 235 29.78 -15.53 15.01
C ALA A 235 28.33 -15.52 14.51
N ALA A 236 27.40 -15.00 15.31
CA ALA A 236 26.06 -14.71 14.84
C ALA A 236 26.10 -13.45 13.99
N ASP A 237 25.83 -13.60 12.69
CA ASP A 237 25.73 -12.48 11.76
C ASP A 237 24.31 -11.92 11.70
N ALA A 238 24.16 -10.65 11.37
CA ALA A 238 22.89 -10.06 11.03
C ALA A 238 22.83 -9.71 9.54
N TYR A 239 21.74 -10.12 8.91
CA TYR A 239 21.42 -9.80 7.51
C TYR A 239 20.26 -8.85 7.47
N PHE A 240 20.36 -7.78 6.71
CA PHE A 240 19.45 -6.65 6.78
C PHE A 240 18.75 -6.38 5.46
N LEU A 241 17.41 -6.28 5.49
CA LEU A 241 16.59 -5.75 4.43
C LEU A 241 15.94 -4.45 4.90
N ALA A 242 16.21 -3.35 4.20
CA ALA A 242 15.50 -2.10 4.38
C ALA A 242 14.62 -1.80 3.17
N VAL A 243 13.38 -1.36 3.41
CA VAL A 243 12.39 -1.06 2.37
C VAL A 243 11.75 0.29 2.66
N GLY A 244 12.02 1.28 1.80
CA GLY A 244 11.30 2.56 1.74
C GLY A 244 10.25 2.49 0.64
N GLY A 245 8.97 2.48 1.02
CA GLY A 245 7.88 2.10 0.12
C GLY A 245 7.31 3.22 -0.73
N ASP A 246 7.32 4.46 -0.25
CA ASP A 246 6.72 5.60 -0.94
C ASP A 246 7.79 6.53 -1.51
N GLY A 247 7.76 6.71 -2.82
CA GLY A 247 8.70 7.54 -3.56
C GLY A 247 8.32 9.01 -3.66
N THR A 248 7.21 9.42 -3.10
CA THR A 248 6.79 10.83 -3.07
C THR A 248 7.45 11.59 -1.92
N GLU A 249 7.88 10.87 -0.87
CA GLU A 249 8.43 11.41 0.36
C GLU A 249 9.92 11.05 0.55
N SER A 250 10.79 12.05 0.74
CA SER A 250 12.22 11.82 0.97
C SER A 250 12.56 11.29 2.38
N VAL A 251 11.63 11.38 3.32
CA VAL A 251 11.78 10.91 4.70
C VAL A 251 12.12 9.42 4.76
N PHE A 252 11.51 8.60 3.93
CA PHE A 252 11.71 7.14 3.93
C PHE A 252 13.10 6.72 3.46
N MET A 253 13.74 7.52 2.59
CA MET A 253 15.15 7.33 2.24
C MET A 253 16.05 7.55 3.45
N ARG A 254 15.81 8.61 4.21
CA ARG A 254 16.58 8.91 5.44
C ARG A 254 16.38 7.82 6.48
N ASP A 255 15.15 7.32 6.63
CA ASP A 255 14.82 6.25 7.57
C ASP A 255 15.60 4.97 7.31
N ILE A 256 15.63 4.48 6.07
CA ILE A 256 16.39 3.25 5.74
C ILE A 256 17.90 3.42 5.92
N GLN A 257 18.44 4.61 5.69
CA GLN A 257 19.86 4.91 5.92
C GLN A 257 20.18 4.96 7.42
N VAL A 258 19.33 5.58 8.22
CA VAL A 258 19.47 5.62 9.69
C VAL A 258 19.33 4.22 10.28
N ALA A 259 18.40 3.41 9.81
CA ALA A 259 18.25 2.03 10.25
C ALA A 259 19.52 1.21 9.95
N LYS A 260 20.10 1.33 8.75
CA LYS A 260 21.38 0.67 8.41
C LYS A 260 22.51 1.13 9.35
N THR A 261 22.63 2.44 9.58
CA THR A 261 23.67 3.01 10.44
C THR A 261 23.51 2.55 11.90
N GLY A 262 22.28 2.54 12.42
CA GLY A 262 21.98 2.08 13.76
C GLY A 262 22.29 0.58 13.96
N LEU A 263 22.00 -0.25 12.96
CA LEU A 263 22.36 -1.66 12.99
C LEU A 263 23.87 -1.89 12.87
N GLN A 264 24.57 -1.11 12.04
CA GLN A 264 26.03 -1.22 11.87
C GLN A 264 26.78 -0.97 13.19
N ALA A 265 26.20 -0.25 14.14
CA ALA A 265 26.79 -0.04 15.45
C ALA A 265 26.84 -1.31 16.31
N GLN A 266 25.97 -2.30 16.02
CA GLN A 266 25.86 -3.55 16.78
C GLN A 266 26.27 -4.78 15.98
N PHE A 267 26.00 -4.76 14.68
CA PHE A 267 26.22 -5.89 13.76
C PHE A 267 26.99 -5.38 12.54
N ASP A 268 27.92 -6.16 12.03
CA ASP A 268 28.60 -5.82 10.77
C ASP A 268 27.65 -6.09 9.58
N VAL A 269 26.74 -5.14 9.31
CA VAL A 269 25.78 -5.22 8.20
C VAL A 269 26.24 -4.53 6.92
N GLU A 270 27.48 -3.98 6.87
CA GLU A 270 27.94 -3.19 5.72
C GLU A 270 27.81 -3.93 4.39
N ASN A 271 28.20 -5.21 4.37
CA ASN A 271 28.11 -6.08 3.20
C ASN A 271 27.07 -7.20 3.38
N ARG A 272 26.11 -7.04 4.27
CA ARG A 272 25.02 -7.97 4.57
C ARG A 272 23.66 -7.30 4.50
N ALA A 273 23.57 -6.18 3.78
CA ALA A 273 22.36 -5.39 3.65
C ALA A 273 21.91 -5.29 2.20
N ILE A 274 20.59 -5.39 1.98
CA ILE A 274 19.93 -4.98 0.75
C ILE A 274 18.97 -3.85 1.11
N MET A 275 19.05 -2.77 0.34
CA MET A 275 18.22 -1.59 0.51
C MET A 275 17.38 -1.38 -0.74
N LEU A 276 16.06 -1.39 -0.58
CA LEU A 276 15.07 -1.14 -1.63
C LEU A 276 14.37 0.18 -1.33
N LEU A 277 14.24 1.03 -2.33
CA LEU A 277 13.68 2.36 -2.14
C LEU A 277 12.88 2.80 -3.37
N ASN A 278 11.67 3.22 -3.15
CA ASN A 278 10.94 4.06 -4.09
C ASN A 278 11.28 5.51 -3.78
N HIS A 279 11.77 6.25 -4.77
CA HIS A 279 12.18 7.65 -4.62
C HIS A 279 12.21 8.34 -5.96
N ARG A 280 12.02 9.67 -5.97
CA ARG A 280 12.12 10.49 -7.19
C ARG A 280 13.48 10.31 -7.87
N ASP A 281 14.57 10.20 -7.07
CA ASP A 281 15.92 9.89 -7.54
C ASP A 281 16.16 8.38 -7.54
N TYR A 282 15.44 7.68 -8.40
CA TYR A 282 15.44 6.20 -8.51
C TYR A 282 16.78 5.57 -8.93
N GLU A 283 17.81 6.36 -9.23
CA GLU A 283 19.09 5.86 -9.73
C GLU A 283 19.97 5.22 -8.64
N THR A 284 19.71 5.51 -7.37
CA THR A 284 20.59 5.11 -6.26
C THR A 284 20.30 3.71 -5.74
N PHE A 285 19.04 3.34 -5.60
CA PHE A 285 18.61 2.06 -5.02
C PHE A 285 17.71 1.27 -5.98
N PRO A 286 17.66 -0.07 -5.87
CA PRO A 286 16.60 -0.85 -6.51
C PRO A 286 15.23 -0.50 -5.94
N LEU A 287 14.19 -0.56 -6.79
CA LEU A 287 12.83 -0.23 -6.40
C LEU A 287 12.26 -1.21 -5.37
N ALA A 288 11.51 -0.67 -4.42
CA ALA A 288 10.73 -1.41 -3.44
C ALA A 288 9.45 -1.97 -4.08
N THR A 289 9.58 -3.05 -4.83
CA THR A 289 8.45 -3.80 -5.39
C THR A 289 8.27 -5.13 -4.68
N ARG A 290 7.07 -5.72 -4.71
CA ARG A 290 6.85 -7.06 -4.12
C ARG A 290 7.84 -8.12 -4.65
N PRO A 291 8.12 -8.22 -5.97
CA PRO A 291 9.14 -9.15 -6.48
C PRO A 291 10.56 -8.83 -6.01
N SER A 292 10.93 -7.54 -5.89
CA SER A 292 12.25 -7.14 -5.39
C SER A 292 12.41 -7.51 -3.92
N ILE A 293 11.39 -7.27 -3.09
CA ILE A 293 11.37 -7.65 -1.67
C ILE A 293 11.54 -9.17 -1.53
N ALA A 294 10.76 -9.97 -2.27
CA ALA A 294 10.88 -11.42 -2.23
C ALA A 294 12.25 -11.92 -2.69
N SER A 295 12.83 -11.31 -3.75
CA SER A 295 14.15 -11.66 -4.26
C SER A 295 15.26 -11.30 -3.27
N ALA A 296 15.15 -10.13 -2.61
CA ALA A 296 16.09 -9.69 -1.58
C ALA A 296 16.08 -10.61 -0.37
N LEU A 297 14.89 -10.96 0.15
CA LEU A 297 14.73 -11.90 1.26
C LEU A 297 15.36 -13.25 0.93
N ALA A 298 15.09 -13.82 -0.24
CA ALA A 298 15.65 -15.09 -0.67
C ALA A 298 17.19 -15.03 -0.82
N ALA A 299 17.72 -13.90 -1.29
CA ALA A 299 19.16 -13.72 -1.45
C ALA A 299 19.89 -13.59 -0.10
N LEU A 300 19.32 -12.89 0.87
CA LEU A 300 19.83 -12.81 2.24
C LEU A 300 19.79 -14.18 2.91
N ASP A 301 18.63 -14.87 2.85
CA ASP A 301 18.47 -16.22 3.40
C ASP A 301 19.50 -17.22 2.86
N ALA A 302 19.86 -17.11 1.59
CA ALA A 302 20.84 -17.99 0.96
C ALA A 302 22.26 -17.80 1.50
N GLN A 303 22.59 -16.66 2.13
CA GLN A 303 23.88 -16.39 2.75
C GLN A 303 23.91 -16.71 4.24
N MET A 304 22.74 -16.90 4.88
CA MET A 304 22.60 -17.04 6.33
C MET A 304 22.83 -18.46 6.83
N ASN A 305 23.38 -18.57 8.03
CA ASN A 305 23.25 -19.77 8.86
C ASN A 305 21.92 -19.73 9.61
N PRO A 306 20.91 -20.54 9.24
CA PRO A 306 19.58 -20.46 9.83
C PRO A 306 19.53 -20.74 11.34
N LYS A 307 20.60 -21.28 11.95
CA LYS A 307 20.67 -21.60 13.37
C LYS A 307 21.33 -20.51 14.22
N GLU A 308 22.13 -19.67 13.63
CA GLU A 308 22.99 -18.73 14.35
C GLU A 308 22.67 -17.28 14.00
N ASP A 309 22.26 -17.01 12.75
CA ASP A 309 22.09 -15.66 12.24
C ASP A 309 20.69 -15.07 12.49
N LEU A 310 20.64 -13.74 12.39
CA LEU A 310 19.44 -12.92 12.56
C LEU A 310 19.07 -12.23 11.24
N LEU A 311 17.87 -12.46 10.74
CA LEU A 311 17.30 -11.67 9.65
C LEU A 311 16.62 -10.43 10.25
N VAL A 312 17.09 -9.26 9.89
CA VAL A 312 16.50 -7.96 10.28
C VAL A 312 15.79 -7.37 9.07
N VAL A 313 14.53 -7.00 9.22
CA VAL A 313 13.77 -6.32 8.17
C VAL A 313 13.21 -5.03 8.74
N HIS A 314 13.48 -3.91 8.07
CA HIS A 314 12.88 -2.61 8.34
C HIS A 314 12.02 -2.18 7.16
N LEU A 315 10.71 -2.11 7.38
CA LEU A 315 9.74 -1.63 6.40
C LEU A 315 9.25 -0.24 6.84
N VAL A 316 9.41 0.75 5.99
CA VAL A 316 8.93 2.10 6.26
C VAL A 316 8.20 2.66 5.04
N SER A 317 6.99 3.16 5.26
CA SER A 317 6.13 3.77 4.25
C SER A 317 4.87 4.36 4.88
N HIS A 318 4.03 4.99 4.09
CA HIS A 318 2.65 5.23 4.51
C HIS A 318 1.90 3.92 4.72
N GLY A 319 1.03 3.90 5.73
CA GLY A 319 0.17 2.76 6.08
C GLY A 319 -1.29 3.08 5.81
N MET A 320 -1.99 2.13 5.21
CA MET A 320 -3.43 2.21 4.92
C MET A 320 -4.25 1.62 6.07
N GLN A 321 -5.52 2.03 6.22
CA GLN A 321 -6.43 1.53 7.28
C GLN A 321 -6.62 0.01 7.25
N ASN A 322 -6.48 -0.63 6.10
CA ASN A 322 -6.52 -2.07 5.94
C ASN A 322 -5.18 -2.77 6.26
N GLY A 323 -4.22 -2.05 6.82
CA GLY A 323 -2.90 -2.55 7.20
C GLY A 323 -1.90 -2.71 6.06
N GLN A 324 -2.26 -2.36 4.82
CA GLN A 324 -1.29 -2.40 3.72
C GLN A 324 -0.27 -1.27 3.84
N LEU A 325 0.97 -1.54 3.45
CA LEU A 325 1.99 -0.54 3.20
C LEU A 325 1.90 -0.06 1.76
N LEU A 326 1.94 1.25 1.57
CA LEU A 326 1.97 1.86 0.25
C LEU A 326 3.31 1.53 -0.43
N LEU A 327 3.25 1.00 -1.65
CA LEU A 327 4.40 0.90 -2.54
C LEU A 327 4.10 1.81 -3.73
N GLN A 328 4.72 2.98 -3.73
CA GLN A 328 4.50 3.99 -4.76
C GLN A 328 5.82 4.47 -5.33
N GLN A 329 5.94 4.45 -6.65
CA GLN A 329 7.05 5.04 -7.39
C GLN A 329 6.46 6.02 -8.41
N PRO A 330 6.85 7.30 -8.42
CA PRO A 330 6.38 8.23 -9.43
C PRO A 330 6.56 7.67 -10.85
N GLY A 331 5.47 7.67 -11.63
CA GLY A 331 5.45 7.14 -13.00
C GLY A 331 5.33 5.62 -13.13
N ILE A 332 5.24 4.85 -12.02
CA ILE A 332 5.09 3.39 -12.06
C ILE A 332 4.00 2.98 -11.06
N GLU A 333 2.96 2.32 -11.54
CA GLU A 333 1.92 1.73 -10.69
C GLU A 333 2.44 0.45 -10.02
N LEU A 334 2.41 0.42 -8.68
CA LEU A 334 2.88 -0.70 -7.87
C LEU A 334 1.76 -1.20 -6.95
N PRO A 335 1.52 -2.52 -6.85
CA PRO A 335 0.57 -3.05 -5.90
C PRO A 335 1.12 -2.92 -4.46
N ASN A 336 0.29 -2.42 -3.53
CA ASN A 336 0.62 -2.26 -2.13
C ASN A 336 0.98 -3.59 -1.46
N LEU A 337 1.78 -3.55 -0.40
CA LEU A 337 2.23 -4.73 0.34
C LEU A 337 1.32 -5.01 1.54
N SER A 338 0.58 -6.12 1.51
CA SER A 338 -0.22 -6.54 2.66
C SER A 338 0.60 -7.36 3.67
N PRO A 339 0.21 -7.39 4.97
CA PRO A 339 0.82 -8.27 5.97
C PRO A 339 0.81 -9.75 5.55
N GLN A 340 -0.28 -10.20 4.91
CA GLN A 340 -0.45 -11.59 4.45
C GLN A 340 0.46 -11.91 3.27
N ASP A 341 0.68 -10.97 2.34
CA ASP A 341 1.61 -11.20 1.23
C ASP A 341 3.05 -11.22 1.73
N PHE A 342 3.40 -10.37 2.71
CA PHE A 342 4.72 -10.41 3.31
C PHE A 342 4.95 -11.71 4.11
N ALA A 343 3.96 -12.19 4.86
CA ALA A 343 4.02 -13.48 5.53
C ALA A 343 4.33 -14.62 4.54
N LYS A 344 3.66 -14.65 3.38
CA LYS A 344 3.95 -15.63 2.31
C LYS A 344 5.37 -15.50 1.74
N MET A 345 5.99 -14.32 1.75
CA MET A 345 7.38 -14.16 1.33
C MET A 345 8.37 -14.71 2.36
N LEU A 346 7.99 -14.73 3.64
CA LEU A 346 8.80 -15.30 4.72
C LEU A 346 8.68 -16.84 4.83
N GLU A 347 7.55 -17.45 4.43
CA GLU A 347 7.31 -18.89 4.54
C GLU A 347 8.41 -19.79 3.92
N PRO A 348 8.97 -19.49 2.72
CA PRO A 348 9.98 -20.35 2.09
C PRO A 348 11.39 -20.17 2.66
N LEU A 349 11.62 -19.22 3.57
CA LEU A 349 12.95 -18.90 4.10
C LEU A 349 13.37 -19.94 5.16
N ASN A 350 14.68 -20.21 5.20
CA ASN A 350 15.30 -21.02 6.24
C ASN A 350 15.66 -20.19 7.49
N ALA A 351 15.75 -18.88 7.35
CA ALA A 351 16.03 -17.94 8.44
C ALA A 351 15.05 -18.16 9.60
N ARG A 352 15.57 -18.66 10.70
CA ARG A 352 14.76 -18.99 11.87
C ARG A 352 14.44 -17.72 12.67
N ARG A 353 15.45 -16.91 12.97
CA ARG A 353 15.31 -15.74 13.83
C ARG A 353 15.09 -14.48 13.02
N LYS A 354 14.08 -13.72 13.39
CA LYS A 354 13.67 -12.53 12.65
C LYS A 354 13.44 -11.35 13.61
N LEU A 355 13.94 -10.19 13.22
CA LEU A 355 13.57 -8.90 13.79
C LEU A 355 12.85 -8.09 12.70
N LEU A 356 11.57 -7.81 12.90
CA LEU A 356 10.73 -7.09 11.98
C LEU A 356 10.36 -5.73 12.58
N VAL A 357 10.82 -4.64 11.98
CA VAL A 357 10.51 -3.27 12.36
C VAL A 357 9.62 -2.67 11.29
N ILE A 358 8.40 -2.26 11.64
CA ILE A 358 7.39 -1.79 10.70
C ILE A 358 6.96 -0.39 11.10
N SER A 359 7.46 0.60 10.36
CA SER A 359 7.21 2.02 10.58
C SER A 359 6.15 2.53 9.59
N ALA A 360 4.88 2.45 9.98
CA ALA A 360 3.75 2.90 9.19
C ALA A 360 2.51 3.11 10.05
N CYS A 361 1.57 3.90 9.57
CA CYS A 361 0.22 3.96 10.14
C CYS A 361 -0.43 2.57 10.15
N TYR A 362 -1.25 2.28 11.16
CA TYR A 362 -2.00 1.02 11.31
C TYR A 362 -1.13 -0.26 11.34
N SER A 363 0.19 -0.10 11.56
CA SER A 363 1.17 -1.20 11.50
C SER A 363 0.97 -2.31 12.54
N GLY A 364 0.22 -2.08 13.59
CA GLY A 364 -0.17 -3.13 14.55
C GLY A 364 -0.92 -4.31 13.93
N GLN A 365 -1.54 -4.11 12.75
CA GLN A 365 -2.17 -5.20 11.99
C GLN A 365 -1.16 -6.24 11.44
N TRP A 366 0.13 -5.93 11.47
CA TRP A 366 1.20 -6.81 11.00
C TRP A 366 1.60 -7.86 12.03
N ILE A 367 1.28 -7.67 13.33
CA ILE A 367 1.70 -8.57 14.39
C ILE A 367 1.07 -9.96 14.20
N GLU A 368 -0.26 -10.05 14.12
CA GLU A 368 -0.96 -11.33 14.06
C GLU A 368 -0.54 -12.23 12.89
N PRO A 369 -0.38 -11.74 11.64
CA PRO A 369 0.06 -12.58 10.54
C PRO A 369 1.53 -13.01 10.58
N LEU A 370 2.38 -12.31 11.34
CA LEU A 370 3.85 -12.49 11.31
C LEU A 370 4.41 -13.06 12.60
N LYS A 371 3.64 -13.10 13.70
CA LYS A 371 4.13 -13.57 15.00
C LYS A 371 4.42 -15.07 15.00
N ASP A 372 5.57 -15.43 15.51
CA ASP A 372 5.96 -16.79 15.84
C ASP A 372 6.93 -16.82 17.03
N GLU A 373 7.35 -18.00 17.47
CA GLU A 373 8.22 -18.18 18.64
C GLU A 373 9.67 -17.69 18.42
N ASP A 374 10.08 -17.46 17.17
CA ASP A 374 11.43 -17.08 16.78
C ASP A 374 11.51 -15.66 16.22
N THR A 375 10.45 -14.84 16.39
CA THR A 375 10.35 -13.49 15.79
C THR A 375 10.13 -12.40 16.83
N LEU A 376 10.89 -11.30 16.74
CA LEU A 376 10.59 -10.01 17.36
C LEU A 376 9.95 -9.11 16.32
N ILE A 377 8.77 -8.58 16.61
CA ILE A 377 8.07 -7.62 15.77
C ILE A 377 7.91 -6.33 16.57
N MET A 378 8.25 -5.21 15.97
CA MET A 378 7.99 -3.87 16.51
C MET A 378 7.24 -3.04 15.48
N THR A 379 6.16 -2.39 15.88
CA THR A 379 5.29 -1.59 15.00
C THR A 379 5.12 -0.18 15.55
N SER A 380 5.11 0.82 14.67
CA SER A 380 5.05 2.24 15.04
C SER A 380 3.70 2.70 15.54
N ALA A 381 2.64 1.93 15.30
CA ALA A 381 1.30 2.29 15.71
C ALA A 381 0.46 1.06 16.04
N ARG A 382 -0.59 1.25 16.84
CA ARG A 382 -1.64 0.25 17.05
C ARG A 382 -2.42 0.02 15.76
N ALA A 383 -3.12 -1.11 15.66
CA ALA A 383 -3.85 -1.55 14.47
C ALA A 383 -4.92 -0.55 13.95
N ASP A 384 -5.38 0.36 14.79
CA ASP A 384 -6.40 1.38 14.52
C ASP A 384 -5.85 2.83 14.64
N ARG A 385 -4.52 3.01 14.62
CA ARG A 385 -3.86 4.30 14.85
C ARG A 385 -2.88 4.66 13.75
N THR A 386 -2.67 5.97 13.59
CA THR A 386 -1.62 6.53 12.73
C THR A 386 -0.29 6.63 13.49
N SER A 387 0.81 6.69 12.77
CA SER A 387 2.14 7.06 13.25
C SER A 387 2.53 8.45 12.74
N PHE A 388 3.67 9.00 13.21
CA PHE A 388 4.03 10.39 12.97
C PHE A 388 5.42 10.54 12.37
N GLY A 389 5.64 11.71 11.73
CA GLY A 389 6.89 12.06 11.09
C GLY A 389 7.06 11.48 9.69
N CYS A 390 5.96 11.22 8.97
CA CYS A 390 5.99 10.60 7.64
C CYS A 390 6.06 11.62 6.49
N GLY A 391 5.96 12.93 6.74
CA GLY A 391 6.02 13.97 5.71
C GLY A 391 7.43 14.49 5.45
N ASP A 392 7.63 15.13 4.31
CA ASP A 392 8.93 15.70 3.87
C ASP A 392 9.51 16.73 4.84
N ASP A 393 8.68 17.43 5.63
CA ASP A 393 9.08 18.35 6.69
C ASP A 393 9.77 17.67 7.86
N SER A 394 9.66 16.34 7.98
CA SER A 394 10.24 15.56 9.04
C SER A 394 11.65 15.10 8.69
N GLU A 395 12.57 15.19 9.64
CA GLU A 395 13.92 14.66 9.50
C GLU A 395 13.89 13.14 9.27
N MET A 396 13.00 12.45 9.99
CA MET A 396 12.71 11.01 9.88
C MET A 396 11.41 10.67 10.61
N THR A 397 10.88 9.46 10.39
CA THR A 397 9.72 9.01 11.17
C THR A 397 10.10 8.89 12.65
N TRP A 398 9.17 9.23 13.53
CA TRP A 398 9.43 9.20 14.97
C TRP A 398 9.80 7.81 15.48
N PHE A 399 9.20 6.78 14.89
CA PHE A 399 9.50 5.42 15.28
C PHE A 399 10.92 5.00 14.88
N THR A 400 11.36 5.29 13.67
CA THR A 400 12.75 5.06 13.24
C THR A 400 13.72 5.83 14.14
N LYS A 401 13.41 7.09 14.46
CA LYS A 401 14.22 7.90 15.36
C LYS A 401 14.32 7.30 16.76
N ALA A 402 13.21 6.83 17.31
CA ALA A 402 13.20 6.19 18.62
C ALA A 402 14.02 4.90 18.64
N VAL A 403 13.78 4.00 17.64
CA VAL A 403 14.43 2.68 17.57
C VAL A 403 15.93 2.77 17.34
N TYR A 404 16.41 3.67 16.47
CA TYR A 404 17.81 3.62 16.02
C TYR A 404 18.69 4.77 16.52
N GLN A 405 18.11 5.85 17.04
CA GLN A 405 18.88 7.02 17.50
C GLN A 405 18.65 7.39 18.97
N SER A 406 17.39 7.56 19.41
CA SER A 406 17.11 8.15 20.73
C SER A 406 17.26 7.12 21.86
N VAL A 407 16.68 5.92 21.69
CA VAL A 407 16.79 4.80 22.62
C VAL A 407 17.93 3.90 22.17
N GLY A 408 17.97 3.58 20.88
CA GLY A 408 18.88 2.63 20.27
C GLY A 408 18.38 1.20 20.38
N LEU A 409 18.80 0.37 19.41
CA LEU A 409 18.43 -1.03 19.36
C LEU A 409 19.25 -1.83 20.37
N SER A 410 18.64 -2.25 21.48
CA SER A 410 19.27 -3.10 22.51
C SER A 410 18.53 -4.42 22.64
N LEU A 411 19.05 -5.48 22.00
CA LEU A 411 18.40 -6.77 21.97
C LEU A 411 18.60 -7.63 23.22
N ALA A 412 19.36 -7.16 24.20
CA ALA A 412 19.60 -7.89 25.46
C ALA A 412 18.32 -8.04 26.30
N ASP A 413 17.50 -7.01 26.32
CA ASP A 413 16.18 -6.99 26.93
C ASP A 413 15.20 -6.27 25.99
N PRO A 414 14.60 -7.01 25.05
CA PRO A 414 13.74 -6.42 24.01
C PRO A 414 12.46 -5.81 24.59
N ASP A 415 11.97 -6.27 25.75
CA ASP A 415 10.78 -5.70 26.38
C ASP A 415 11.10 -4.36 27.02
N ALA A 416 12.20 -4.26 27.78
CA ALA A 416 12.63 -3.00 28.37
C ALA A 416 12.96 -1.97 27.29
N MET A 417 13.69 -2.37 26.25
CA MET A 417 13.97 -1.51 25.09
C MET A 417 12.69 -0.97 24.46
N PHE A 418 11.70 -1.84 24.23
CA PHE A 418 10.45 -1.42 23.60
C PHE A 418 9.62 -0.49 24.50
N GLU A 419 9.64 -0.71 25.81
CA GLU A 419 8.99 0.25 26.74
C GLU A 419 9.67 1.63 26.72
N ASP A 420 11.01 1.67 26.64
CA ASP A 420 11.75 2.94 26.49
C ASP A 420 11.41 3.64 25.16
N ILE A 421 11.26 2.90 24.07
CA ILE A 421 10.80 3.42 22.76
C ILE A 421 9.38 4.00 22.90
N ASN A 422 8.47 3.29 23.52
CA ASN A 422 7.10 3.77 23.77
C ASN A 422 7.09 5.04 24.60
N GLN A 423 7.88 5.08 25.67
CA GLN A 423 7.96 6.26 26.53
C GLN A 423 8.52 7.46 25.78
N GLN A 424 9.51 7.26 24.92
CA GLN A 424 10.07 8.33 24.11
C GLN A 424 9.05 8.90 23.12
N ILE A 425 8.29 8.04 22.45
CA ILE A 425 7.25 8.46 21.49
C ILE A 425 6.13 9.20 22.23
N ARG A 426 5.64 8.69 23.37
CA ARG A 426 4.67 9.39 24.21
C ARG A 426 5.14 10.79 24.61
N THR A 427 6.41 10.91 24.98
CA THR A 427 7.00 12.21 25.34
C THR A 427 6.88 13.21 24.19
N TRP A 428 7.18 12.79 22.96
CA TRP A 428 7.04 13.66 21.77
C TRP A 428 5.57 13.97 21.44
N GLU A 429 4.67 13.01 21.57
CA GLU A 429 3.21 13.22 21.38
C GLU A 429 2.66 14.24 22.40
N GLU A 430 3.12 14.18 23.68
CA GLU A 430 2.77 15.14 24.71
C GLU A 430 3.39 16.54 24.46
N GLU A 431 4.64 16.62 24.03
CA GLU A 431 5.36 17.87 23.75
C GLU A 431 4.68 18.70 22.65
N ILE A 432 4.09 18.06 21.65
CA ILE A 432 3.30 18.75 20.62
C ILE A 432 1.84 19.00 21.03
N GLY A 433 1.46 18.63 22.26
CA GLY A 433 0.11 18.83 22.79
C GLY A 433 -0.96 17.92 22.18
N MET A 434 -0.56 16.74 21.71
CA MET A 434 -1.49 15.78 21.14
C MET A 434 -2.41 15.19 22.22
N GLU A 435 -3.72 15.09 21.93
CA GLU A 435 -4.64 14.39 22.81
C GLU A 435 -4.36 12.88 22.81
N GLU A 436 -4.45 12.24 23.99
CA GLU A 436 -4.20 10.80 24.15
C GLU A 436 -5.01 9.92 23.18
N SER A 437 -6.21 10.36 22.83
CA SER A 437 -7.06 9.69 21.84
C SER A 437 -6.42 9.56 20.45
N ASN A 438 -5.41 10.38 20.13
CA ASN A 438 -4.71 10.43 18.86
C ASN A 438 -3.30 9.86 18.91
N TRP A 439 -2.83 9.37 20.06
CA TRP A 439 -1.50 8.78 20.19
C TRP A 439 -1.37 7.52 19.33
N SER A 440 -0.16 7.27 18.87
CA SER A 440 0.15 6.15 17.98
C SER A 440 0.07 4.77 18.64
N TYR A 441 0.44 4.67 19.92
CA TYR A 441 0.48 3.41 20.68
C TYR A 441 1.28 2.30 19.98
N PRO A 442 2.59 2.43 19.81
CA PRO A 442 3.44 1.37 19.25
C PRO A 442 3.22 0.04 19.93
N GLN A 443 3.39 -1.05 19.19
CA GLN A 443 3.17 -2.41 19.70
C GLN A 443 4.34 -3.32 19.38
N SER A 444 4.54 -4.37 20.19
CA SER A 444 5.55 -5.38 19.93
C SER A 444 5.05 -6.80 20.22
N HIS A 445 5.75 -7.74 19.63
CA HIS A 445 5.66 -9.16 19.95
C HIS A 445 7.07 -9.74 20.03
N VAL A 446 7.37 -10.49 21.07
CA VAL A 446 8.67 -11.18 21.24
C VAL A 446 8.40 -12.67 21.43
N GLY A 447 8.83 -13.48 20.45
CA GLY A 447 8.74 -14.92 20.53
C GLY A 447 9.64 -15.50 21.63
N GLU A 448 9.16 -16.57 22.30
CA GLU A 448 9.86 -17.14 23.45
C GLU A 448 11.23 -17.72 23.10
N ASN A 449 11.35 -18.43 21.99
CA ASN A 449 12.62 -18.99 21.52
C ASN A 449 13.63 -17.88 21.19
N LEU A 450 13.16 -16.79 20.57
CA LEU A 450 14.02 -15.66 20.25
C LEU A 450 14.53 -14.97 21.54
N ARG A 451 13.64 -14.77 22.51
CA ARG A 451 13.98 -14.19 23.82
C ARG A 451 15.09 -14.99 24.53
N GLU A 452 14.94 -16.33 24.57
CA GLU A 452 15.93 -17.22 25.14
C GLU A 452 17.29 -17.08 24.42
N TRP A 453 17.28 -17.06 23.09
CA TRP A 453 18.50 -16.93 22.29
C TRP A 453 19.16 -15.56 22.49
N LEU A 454 18.43 -14.46 22.50
CA LEU A 454 18.95 -13.11 22.73
C LEU A 454 19.64 -12.98 24.10
N SER A 455 19.09 -13.63 25.13
CA SER A 455 19.68 -13.64 26.48
C SER A 455 21.04 -14.34 26.55
N GLN A 456 21.36 -15.17 25.56
CA GLN A 456 22.63 -15.91 25.49
C GLN A 456 23.67 -15.24 24.57
N MET A 457 23.28 -14.18 23.83
CA MET A 457 24.20 -13.46 22.97
C MET A 457 25.27 -12.72 23.80
N PRO A 458 26.53 -12.69 23.31
CA PRO A 458 27.56 -11.87 23.88
C PRO A 458 27.09 -10.39 23.89
N GLN A 459 27.07 -9.76 25.06
CA GLN A 459 26.75 -8.36 25.14
C GLN A 459 27.84 -7.53 24.48
N PRO A 460 27.55 -6.48 23.68
CA PRO A 460 28.55 -5.55 23.21
C PRO A 460 29.29 -4.98 24.44
N ALA A 461 30.60 -4.88 24.33
CA ALA A 461 31.41 -4.30 25.41
C ALA A 461 30.95 -2.83 25.65
N PRO A 462 30.79 -2.41 26.93
CA PRO A 462 30.29 -1.09 27.30
C PRO A 462 31.17 0.06 26.80
#